data_747fc1d2d3dc197fe0a59679a0f16c6c
#
_entry.id   747fc1d2d3dc197fe0a59679a0f16c6c
#
_cell.length_a   1.000
_cell.length_b   1.000
_cell.length_c   1.000
_cell.angle_alpha   90.00
_cell.angle_beta   90.00
_cell.angle_gamma   90.00
#
_symmetry.space_group_name_H-M   'P 1'
#
loop_
_entity.id
_entity.type
_entity.pdbx_description
1 polymer ?
#
loop_
_entity_poly.entity_id
_entity_poly.type
_entity_poly.pdbx_seq_one_letter_code
_entity_poly.pdbx_strand_id
1 'polypeptide(L)'
;YQDSVDQLREIFNRLTLIMEGITCVRISDPEILRILIERLDVDGIGAISEKYIENQIEVTIYWFKGNTIIETFDEFEKMNVAFKDNNYDGPNLFRECTALKSIKLPHTVTFIPASCFQGCTNLTNVVLPKGITEIRASAFRECPSLKKIIIPNTVIKLGGAVFIDSGIEEIDLPESVTSIGSSVFNGLITLKTIIIRGNIIKEDGTSDGSMFKCWENCTGLESFVMLSEKPMGFGFWMLNGTTCKIYVPDNSVDIYKAASGWSGLVNRILPLSSYSGEL
;
A
#
# COMPACT_ATOMS: atom_id res chain seq x y z
N TYR A 1 -34.11 4.76 23.66
CA TYR A 1 -35.30 5.37 23.00
C TYR A 1 -34.89 6.06 21.69
N GLN A 2 -33.81 6.83 21.67
CA GLN A 2 -33.32 7.50 20.48
C GLN A 2 -32.84 6.48 19.42
N ASP A 3 -32.05 5.48 19.84
CA ASP A 3 -31.56 4.41 18.95
C ASP A 3 -32.70 3.64 18.26
N SER A 4 -33.81 3.43 18.98
CA SER A 4 -34.99 2.75 18.40
C SER A 4 -35.74 3.63 17.40
N VAL A 5 -35.75 4.95 17.62
CA VAL A 5 -36.36 5.93 16.69
C VAL A 5 -35.50 6.04 15.42
N ASP A 6 -34.18 6.05 15.56
CA ASP A 6 -33.26 6.14 14.44
C ASP A 6 -33.27 4.86 13.59
N GLN A 7 -33.38 3.67 14.21
CA GLN A 7 -33.59 2.41 13.53
C GLN A 7 -34.93 2.37 12.75
N LEU A 8 -36.00 2.85 13.36
CA LEU A 8 -37.33 2.92 12.68
C LEU A 8 -37.30 3.90 11.51
N ARG A 9 -36.59 5.03 11.64
CA ARG A 9 -36.43 6.01 10.56
C ARG A 9 -35.64 5.42 9.41
N GLU A 10 -34.56 4.66 9.69
CA GLU A 10 -33.79 3.95 8.69
C GLU A 10 -34.63 2.92 7.92
N ILE A 11 -35.42 2.11 8.65
CA ILE A 11 -36.35 1.13 8.06
C ILE A 11 -37.39 1.83 7.19
N PHE A 12 -37.96 2.94 7.65
CA PHE A 12 -38.96 3.69 6.90
C PHE A 12 -38.41 4.28 5.62
N ASN A 13 -37.23 4.90 5.67
CA ASN A 13 -36.56 5.45 4.50
C ASN A 13 -36.26 4.34 3.47
N ARG A 14 -35.78 3.18 3.92
CA ARG A 14 -35.53 2.01 3.03
C ARG A 14 -36.79 1.49 2.36
N LEU A 15 -37.90 1.40 3.12
CA LEU A 15 -39.19 0.97 2.55
C LEU A 15 -39.69 1.96 1.50
N THR A 16 -39.55 3.27 1.74
CA THR A 16 -39.94 4.32 0.80
C THR A 16 -39.12 4.21 -0.49
N LEU A 17 -37.79 4.03 -0.41
CA LEU A 17 -36.94 3.87 -1.58
C LEU A 17 -37.24 2.61 -2.38
N ILE A 18 -37.55 1.47 -1.72
CA ILE A 18 -37.96 0.23 -2.37
C ILE A 18 -39.29 0.45 -3.12
N MET A 19 -40.24 1.18 -2.54
CA MET A 19 -41.53 1.51 -3.19
C MET A 19 -41.33 2.44 -4.38
N GLU A 20 -40.32 3.27 -4.41
CA GLU A 20 -39.95 4.16 -5.52
C GLU A 20 -39.08 3.47 -6.58
N GLY A 21 -38.72 2.19 -6.39
CA GLY A 21 -37.86 1.44 -7.31
C GLY A 21 -36.39 1.85 -7.27
N ILE A 22 -35.97 2.52 -6.21
CA ILE A 22 -34.57 2.92 -6.01
C ILE A 22 -33.83 1.82 -5.27
N THR A 23 -32.87 1.21 -5.91
CA THR A 23 -31.98 0.23 -5.28
C THR A 23 -30.91 0.96 -4.48
N CYS A 24 -30.77 0.63 -3.18
CA CYS A 24 -29.81 1.23 -2.28
C CYS A 24 -28.69 0.26 -1.91
N VAL A 25 -27.49 0.76 -1.83
CA VAL A 25 -26.36 -0.01 -1.34
C VAL A 25 -26.45 -0.18 0.16
N ARG A 26 -26.29 -1.42 0.60
CA ARG A 26 -26.23 -1.74 2.01
C ARG A 26 -24.80 -1.49 2.52
N ILE A 27 -24.63 -0.49 3.35
CA ILE A 27 -23.43 -0.27 4.14
C ILE A 27 -23.68 -0.79 5.54
N SER A 28 -22.87 -1.73 6.01
CA SER A 28 -23.07 -2.41 7.29
C SER A 28 -22.60 -1.59 8.47
N ASP A 29 -21.56 -0.78 8.29
CA ASP A 29 -21.01 0.09 9.34
C ASP A 29 -21.76 1.43 9.35
N PRO A 30 -22.40 1.80 10.50
CA PRO A 30 -23.20 3.02 10.61
C PRO A 30 -22.37 4.30 10.51
N GLU A 31 -21.11 4.29 10.91
CA GLU A 31 -20.24 5.46 10.79
C GLU A 31 -19.81 5.69 9.34
N ILE A 32 -19.50 4.62 8.61
CA ILE A 32 -19.24 4.70 7.17
C ILE A 32 -20.47 5.24 6.45
N LEU A 33 -21.64 4.69 6.75
CA LEU A 33 -22.90 5.13 6.14
C LEU A 33 -23.14 6.63 6.41
N ARG A 34 -22.94 7.08 7.65
CA ARG A 34 -23.07 8.51 8.02
C ARG A 34 -22.15 9.39 7.18
N ILE A 35 -20.88 9.04 7.09
CA ILE A 35 -19.88 9.82 6.33
C ILE A 35 -20.21 9.83 4.83
N LEU A 36 -20.61 8.70 4.28
CA LEU A 36 -20.97 8.62 2.86
C LEU A 36 -22.24 9.40 2.54
N ILE A 37 -23.27 9.36 3.39
CA ILE A 37 -24.47 10.18 3.24
C ILE A 37 -24.09 11.66 3.28
N GLU A 38 -23.32 12.09 4.25
CA GLU A 38 -22.87 13.50 4.37
C GLU A 38 -22.14 13.98 3.11
N ARG A 39 -21.41 13.10 2.41
CA ARG A 39 -20.60 13.44 1.25
C ARG A 39 -21.28 13.23 -0.10
N LEU A 40 -22.20 12.27 -0.20
CA LEU A 40 -22.77 11.79 -1.45
C LEU A 40 -24.30 11.96 -1.55
N ASP A 41 -24.99 12.25 -0.45
CA ASP A 41 -26.44 12.43 -0.44
C ASP A 41 -26.82 13.82 -0.99
N VAL A 42 -26.67 13.97 -2.31
CA VAL A 42 -26.97 15.23 -3.01
C VAL A 42 -28.49 15.49 -3.07
N ASP A 43 -29.29 14.41 -3.00
CA ASP A 43 -30.75 14.47 -3.16
C ASP A 43 -31.47 14.58 -1.80
N GLY A 44 -30.72 14.51 -0.67
CA GLY A 44 -31.27 14.64 0.69
C GLY A 44 -32.17 13.49 1.14
N ILE A 45 -32.02 12.30 0.51
CA ILE A 45 -32.87 11.13 0.80
C ILE A 45 -32.35 10.27 1.98
N GLY A 46 -31.19 10.59 2.53
CA GLY A 46 -30.58 9.85 3.66
C GLY A 46 -30.12 8.44 3.31
N ALA A 47 -29.86 8.16 2.02
CA ALA A 47 -29.38 6.87 1.55
C ALA A 47 -28.46 7.04 0.33
N ILE A 48 -27.64 6.02 0.07
CA ILE A 48 -26.77 6.00 -1.11
C ILE A 48 -27.41 5.10 -2.15
N SER A 49 -27.90 5.70 -3.24
CA SER A 49 -28.45 4.92 -4.34
C SER A 49 -27.37 4.19 -5.12
N GLU A 50 -27.71 3.05 -5.74
CA GLU A 50 -26.80 2.31 -6.64
C GLU A 50 -26.29 3.18 -7.79
N LYS A 51 -27.06 4.17 -8.22
CA LYS A 51 -26.65 5.17 -9.21
C LYS A 51 -25.34 5.86 -8.85
N TYR A 52 -25.07 6.12 -7.56
CA TYR A 52 -23.80 6.71 -7.10
C TYR A 52 -22.66 5.71 -7.05
N ILE A 53 -22.96 4.39 -7.06
CA ILE A 53 -21.95 3.34 -7.10
C ILE A 53 -21.61 2.93 -8.52
N GLU A 54 -22.60 2.95 -9.43
CA GLU A 54 -22.40 2.71 -10.86
C GLU A 54 -21.64 3.88 -11.53
N ASN A 55 -21.92 5.11 -11.11
CA ASN A 55 -21.18 6.28 -11.58
C ASN A 55 -19.86 6.41 -10.83
N GLN A 56 -18.79 6.75 -11.56
CA GLN A 56 -17.48 6.95 -10.96
C GLN A 56 -17.50 8.10 -9.94
N ILE A 57 -17.19 7.75 -8.68
CA ILE A 57 -17.09 8.72 -7.59
C ILE A 57 -15.65 9.24 -7.57
N GLU A 58 -15.47 10.52 -7.86
CA GLU A 58 -14.17 11.18 -7.68
C GLU A 58 -13.93 11.51 -6.21
N VAL A 59 -13.00 10.80 -5.59
CA VAL A 59 -12.57 11.11 -4.22
C VAL A 59 -11.42 12.12 -4.27
N THR A 60 -11.69 13.32 -3.78
CA THR A 60 -10.77 14.45 -3.83
C THR A 60 -10.02 14.71 -2.54
N ILE A 61 -10.60 14.43 -1.37
CA ILE A 61 -10.04 14.75 -0.05
C ILE A 61 -10.61 13.89 1.09
N TYR A 62 -9.85 13.69 2.13
CA TYR A 62 -9.99 13.42 3.58
C TYR A 62 -11.32 12.83 4.12
N TRP A 63 -12.06 11.99 3.38
CA TRP A 63 -13.39 11.55 3.84
C TRP A 63 -13.37 10.86 5.21
N PHE A 64 -12.39 9.98 5.44
CA PHE A 64 -12.28 9.19 6.65
C PHE A 64 -11.07 9.56 7.52
N LYS A 65 -10.28 10.56 7.12
CA LYS A 65 -9.05 10.95 7.82
C LYS A 65 -9.28 11.16 9.32
N GLY A 66 -8.46 10.51 10.14
CA GLY A 66 -8.52 10.62 11.59
C GLY A 66 -9.70 9.89 12.24
N ASN A 67 -10.43 9.05 11.46
CA ASN A 67 -11.51 8.26 12.04
C ASN A 67 -10.95 7.16 12.95
N THR A 68 -11.44 7.13 14.21
CA THR A 68 -10.98 6.22 15.25
C THR A 68 -12.00 5.14 15.57
N ILE A 69 -13.04 4.96 14.77
CA ILE A 69 -14.18 4.09 15.03
C ILE A 69 -14.27 2.97 13.98
N ILE A 70 -14.09 3.31 12.69
CA ILE A 70 -14.22 2.36 11.58
C ILE A 70 -13.12 1.31 11.66
N GLU A 71 -13.50 0.05 11.88
CA GLU A 71 -12.58 -1.09 11.94
C GLU A 71 -12.36 -1.77 10.59
N THR A 72 -13.41 -1.85 9.76
CA THR A 72 -13.38 -2.47 8.43
C THR A 72 -14.25 -1.69 7.46
N PHE A 73 -13.96 -1.79 6.16
CA PHE A 73 -14.82 -1.23 5.11
C PHE A 73 -14.89 -2.20 3.92
N ASP A 74 -15.64 -3.28 4.11
CA ASP A 74 -15.73 -4.37 3.13
C ASP A 74 -16.51 -3.97 1.87
N GLU A 75 -17.49 -3.07 2.00
CA GLU A 75 -18.28 -2.58 0.86
C GLU A 75 -17.50 -1.67 -0.08
N PHE A 76 -16.35 -1.12 0.38
CA PHE A 76 -15.52 -0.22 -0.43
C PHE A 76 -15.05 -0.88 -1.73
N GLU A 77 -14.74 -2.18 -1.71
CA GLU A 77 -14.35 -2.97 -2.88
C GLU A 77 -15.37 -2.88 -4.04
N LYS A 78 -16.65 -2.70 -3.71
CA LYS A 78 -17.75 -2.68 -4.68
C LYS A 78 -18.02 -1.28 -5.27
N MET A 79 -17.42 -0.25 -4.68
CA MET A 79 -17.65 1.13 -5.11
C MET A 79 -16.85 1.47 -6.37
N ASN A 80 -17.45 2.22 -7.27
CA ASN A 80 -16.77 2.75 -8.45
C ASN A 80 -16.06 4.07 -8.08
N VAL A 81 -14.85 3.96 -7.54
CA VAL A 81 -14.08 5.10 -7.02
C VAL A 81 -12.88 5.40 -7.90
N ALA A 82 -12.66 6.66 -8.21
CA ALA A 82 -11.41 7.16 -8.74
C ALA A 82 -10.77 8.15 -7.76
N PHE A 83 -9.48 7.96 -7.48
CA PHE A 83 -8.72 8.97 -6.77
C PHE A 83 -8.30 10.07 -7.72
N LYS A 84 -8.66 11.31 -7.38
CA LYS A 84 -8.24 12.47 -8.20
C LYS A 84 -6.76 12.72 -8.02
N ASP A 85 -6.06 12.80 -9.14
CA ASP A 85 -4.64 13.16 -9.15
C ASP A 85 -4.49 14.69 -9.01
N ASN A 86 -3.98 15.14 -7.88
CA ASN A 86 -3.73 16.55 -7.59
C ASN A 86 -2.24 16.85 -7.33
N ASN A 87 -1.36 16.06 -7.96
CA ASN A 87 0.11 16.22 -8.09
C ASN A 87 0.96 16.25 -6.81
N TYR A 88 0.44 16.55 -5.61
CA TYR A 88 1.28 16.69 -4.41
C TYR A 88 0.77 15.92 -3.17
N ASP A 89 -0.53 15.99 -2.88
CA ASP A 89 -1.09 15.37 -1.67
C ASP A 89 -2.38 14.64 -2.03
N GLY A 90 -2.36 13.58 -2.79
CA GLY A 90 -3.56 12.83 -3.14
C GLY A 90 -4.57 12.72 -1.98
N PRO A 91 -5.77 12.25 -2.17
CA PRO A 91 -6.75 12.15 -1.09
C PRO A 91 -6.18 11.26 0.02
N ASN A 92 -5.79 11.86 1.15
CA ASN A 92 -5.35 11.18 2.37
C ASN A 92 -6.54 10.47 3.03
N LEU A 93 -7.24 9.63 2.26
CA LEU A 93 -8.59 9.16 2.51
C LEU A 93 -8.74 8.48 3.88
N PHE A 94 -7.77 7.64 4.23
CA PHE A 94 -7.75 6.87 5.47
C PHE A 94 -6.57 7.24 6.39
N ARG A 95 -5.93 8.39 6.16
CA ARG A 95 -4.81 8.81 7.01
C ARG A 95 -5.26 8.91 8.47
N GLU A 96 -4.46 8.34 9.37
CA GLU A 96 -4.72 8.35 10.82
C GLU A 96 -6.03 7.64 11.24
N CYS A 97 -6.55 6.73 10.40
CA CYS A 97 -7.65 5.85 10.77
C CYS A 97 -7.14 4.75 11.70
N THR A 98 -6.97 5.09 12.97
CA THR A 98 -6.28 4.23 13.94
C THR A 98 -7.04 2.96 14.31
N ALA A 99 -8.37 2.93 14.17
CA ALA A 99 -9.18 1.74 14.39
C ALA A 99 -9.20 0.77 13.20
N LEU A 100 -8.85 1.24 11.98
CA LEU A 100 -8.97 0.44 10.76
C LEU A 100 -8.05 -0.77 10.79
N LYS A 101 -8.64 -1.98 10.74
CA LYS A 101 -7.94 -3.28 10.78
C LYS A 101 -7.76 -3.89 9.40
N SER A 102 -8.77 -3.77 8.54
CA SER A 102 -8.72 -4.33 7.19
C SER A 102 -9.50 -3.50 6.20
N ILE A 103 -9.04 -3.52 4.94
CA ILE A 103 -9.73 -2.88 3.82
C ILE A 103 -9.40 -3.58 2.51
N LYS A 104 -10.40 -3.66 1.63
CA LYS A 104 -10.24 -4.04 0.23
C LYS A 104 -10.52 -2.83 -0.65
N LEU A 105 -9.57 -2.49 -1.50
CA LEU A 105 -9.72 -1.34 -2.38
C LEU A 105 -10.50 -1.71 -3.65
N PRO A 106 -11.30 -0.75 -4.20
CA PRO A 106 -12.04 -0.94 -5.43
C PRO A 106 -11.13 -1.29 -6.62
N HIS A 107 -11.63 -2.14 -7.51
CA HIS A 107 -10.92 -2.52 -8.75
C HIS A 107 -10.68 -1.35 -9.71
N THR A 108 -11.43 -0.27 -9.57
CA THR A 108 -11.34 0.96 -10.37
C THR A 108 -10.19 1.89 -9.96
N VAL A 109 -9.57 1.64 -8.80
CA VAL A 109 -8.42 2.41 -8.32
C VAL A 109 -7.17 2.02 -9.10
N THR A 110 -6.49 3.02 -9.67
CA THR A 110 -5.29 2.85 -10.51
C THR A 110 -3.98 3.19 -9.81
N PHE A 111 -4.03 3.87 -8.67
CA PHE A 111 -2.87 4.18 -7.82
C PHE A 111 -3.29 4.31 -6.36
N ILE A 112 -2.35 4.14 -5.44
CA ILE A 112 -2.55 4.44 -4.02
C ILE A 112 -2.01 5.85 -3.75
N PRO A 113 -2.86 6.79 -3.28
CA PRO A 113 -2.44 8.17 -3.03
C PRO A 113 -1.35 8.29 -1.97
N ALA A 114 -0.63 9.40 -1.99
CA ALA A 114 0.34 9.71 -0.95
C ALA A 114 -0.35 9.77 0.42
N SER A 115 0.30 9.20 1.43
CA SER A 115 -0.18 9.16 2.82
C SER A 115 -1.60 8.56 3.01
N CYS A 116 -2.12 7.78 2.04
CA CYS A 116 -3.49 7.27 2.06
C CYS A 116 -3.83 6.50 3.36
N PHE A 117 -2.91 5.68 3.83
CA PHE A 117 -3.02 4.89 5.06
C PHE A 117 -1.99 5.26 6.12
N GLN A 118 -1.33 6.42 5.98
CA GLN A 118 -0.35 6.84 6.97
C GLN A 118 -0.98 6.91 8.37
N GLY A 119 -0.33 6.30 9.38
CA GLY A 119 -0.82 6.32 10.76
C GLY A 119 -2.00 5.39 11.04
N CYS A 120 -2.33 4.46 10.14
CA CYS A 120 -3.32 3.41 10.41
C CYS A 120 -2.69 2.33 11.31
N THR A 121 -2.59 2.62 12.60
CA THR A 121 -1.79 1.83 13.54
C THR A 121 -2.29 0.40 13.77
N ASN A 122 -3.57 0.14 13.60
CA ASN A 122 -4.18 -1.20 13.73
C ASN A 122 -4.38 -1.93 12.39
N LEU A 123 -3.94 -1.33 11.27
CA LEU A 123 -4.11 -1.93 9.95
C LEU A 123 -3.27 -3.20 9.82
N THR A 124 -3.93 -4.34 9.65
CA THR A 124 -3.28 -5.65 9.50
C THR A 124 -3.38 -6.22 8.11
N ASN A 125 -4.41 -5.83 7.35
CA ASN A 125 -4.67 -6.38 6.03
C ASN A 125 -5.17 -5.32 5.05
N VAL A 126 -4.51 -5.24 3.90
CA VAL A 126 -4.91 -4.41 2.77
C VAL A 126 -4.90 -5.23 1.51
N VAL A 127 -6.04 -5.30 0.83
CA VAL A 127 -6.13 -5.96 -0.48
C VAL A 127 -6.03 -4.88 -1.56
N LEU A 128 -4.92 -4.89 -2.28
CA LEU A 128 -4.65 -3.99 -3.40
C LEU A 128 -5.27 -4.55 -4.69
N PRO A 129 -5.98 -3.74 -5.50
CA PRO A 129 -6.54 -4.21 -6.75
C PRO A 129 -5.46 -4.46 -7.80
N LYS A 130 -5.71 -5.42 -8.70
CA LYS A 130 -4.77 -5.81 -9.76
C LYS A 130 -4.50 -4.72 -10.82
N GLY A 131 -5.25 -3.61 -10.79
CA GLY A 131 -5.13 -2.53 -11.77
C GLY A 131 -4.21 -1.39 -11.34
N ILE A 132 -3.67 -1.40 -10.10
CA ILE A 132 -2.82 -0.31 -9.64
C ILE A 132 -1.43 -0.37 -10.30
N THR A 133 -0.92 0.80 -10.66
CA THR A 133 0.41 0.96 -11.27
C THR A 133 1.40 1.69 -10.36
N GLU A 134 0.92 2.40 -9.34
CA GLU A 134 1.75 3.20 -8.45
C GLU A 134 1.26 3.13 -6.99
N ILE A 135 2.20 3.03 -6.06
CA ILE A 135 1.97 3.27 -4.63
C ILE A 135 2.79 4.51 -4.27
N ARG A 136 2.10 5.62 -3.95
CA ARG A 136 2.74 6.91 -3.75
C ARG A 136 3.38 7.08 -2.38
N ALA A 137 4.09 8.19 -2.21
CA ALA A 137 4.91 8.46 -1.04
C ALA A 137 4.14 8.30 0.28
N SER A 138 4.78 7.68 1.28
CA SER A 138 4.25 7.51 2.64
C SER A 138 2.91 6.76 2.73
N ALA A 139 2.47 6.06 1.67
CA ALA A 139 1.14 5.45 1.61
C ALA A 139 0.82 4.53 2.80
N PHE A 140 1.80 3.78 3.30
CA PHE A 140 1.70 2.85 4.44
C PHE A 140 2.69 3.19 5.56
N ARG A 141 3.13 4.45 5.62
CA ARG A 141 3.99 4.92 6.69
C ARG A 141 3.27 4.84 8.04
N GLU A 142 4.00 4.48 9.11
CA GLU A 142 3.43 4.40 10.46
C GLU A 142 2.26 3.40 10.58
N CYS A 143 2.38 2.23 9.92
CA CYS A 143 1.44 1.11 10.02
C CYS A 143 2.08 -0.10 10.74
N PRO A 144 2.36 -0.04 12.05
CA PRO A 144 3.16 -1.05 12.77
C PRO A 144 2.48 -2.43 12.84
N SER A 145 1.17 -2.50 12.65
CA SER A 145 0.43 -3.77 12.63
C SER A 145 0.42 -4.46 11.26
N LEU A 146 0.83 -3.76 10.18
CA LEU A 146 0.85 -4.31 8.82
C LEU A 146 2.10 -5.17 8.62
N LYS A 147 1.94 -6.51 8.79
CA LYS A 147 3.02 -7.48 8.72
C LYS A 147 3.37 -7.93 7.31
N LYS A 148 2.39 -7.94 6.45
CA LYS A 148 2.52 -8.40 5.06
C LYS A 148 1.62 -7.58 4.14
N ILE A 149 2.10 -7.31 2.94
CA ILE A 149 1.32 -6.73 1.85
C ILE A 149 1.71 -7.42 0.53
N ILE A 150 0.72 -7.75 -0.28
CA ILE A 150 0.96 -8.31 -1.61
C ILE A 150 0.98 -7.17 -2.61
N ILE A 151 2.13 -6.96 -3.25
CA ILE A 151 2.29 -5.96 -4.31
C ILE A 151 1.85 -6.59 -5.64
N PRO A 152 0.78 -6.09 -6.29
CA PRO A 152 0.35 -6.61 -7.58
C PRO A 152 1.42 -6.47 -8.66
N ASN A 153 1.45 -7.43 -9.60
CA ASN A 153 2.39 -7.45 -10.72
C ASN A 153 2.12 -6.37 -11.81
N THR A 154 1.20 -5.47 -11.55
CA THR A 154 0.95 -4.26 -12.36
C THR A 154 1.62 -3.02 -11.78
N VAL A 155 2.10 -3.08 -10.53
CA VAL A 155 2.78 -1.96 -9.89
C VAL A 155 4.14 -1.74 -10.52
N ILE A 156 4.36 -0.54 -11.03
CA ILE A 156 5.61 -0.11 -11.71
C ILE A 156 6.46 0.71 -10.75
N LYS A 157 5.81 1.50 -9.88
CA LYS A 157 6.49 2.52 -9.07
C LYS A 157 6.06 2.48 -7.61
N LEU A 158 7.05 2.55 -6.73
CA LEU A 158 6.90 2.84 -5.31
C LEU A 158 7.48 4.23 -5.00
N GLY A 159 6.67 5.12 -4.45
CA GLY A 159 7.11 6.45 -4.01
C GLY A 159 8.04 6.40 -2.81
N GLY A 160 8.54 7.55 -2.37
CA GLY A 160 9.44 7.62 -1.21
C GLY A 160 8.74 7.29 0.12
N ALA A 161 9.48 6.71 1.08
CA ALA A 161 9.04 6.50 2.46
C ALA A 161 7.75 5.65 2.62
N VAL A 162 7.40 4.80 1.64
CA VAL A 162 6.11 4.08 1.60
C VAL A 162 5.87 3.27 2.87
N PHE A 163 6.88 2.58 3.40
CA PHE A 163 6.75 1.65 4.52
C PHE A 163 7.53 2.07 5.78
N ILE A 164 8.01 3.31 5.87
CA ILE A 164 8.70 3.77 7.09
C ILE A 164 7.83 3.54 8.32
N ASP A 165 8.39 2.99 9.38
CA ASP A 165 7.71 2.69 10.65
C ASP A 165 6.49 1.75 10.49
N SER A 166 6.44 0.96 9.41
CA SER A 166 5.48 -0.13 9.28
C SER A 166 6.00 -1.43 9.93
N GLY A 167 5.10 -2.39 10.10
CA GLY A 167 5.44 -3.68 10.71
C GLY A 167 5.86 -4.77 9.73
N ILE A 168 6.15 -4.44 8.46
CA ILE A 168 6.43 -5.42 7.40
C ILE A 168 7.58 -6.34 7.80
N GLU A 169 7.33 -7.64 7.72
CA GLU A 169 8.31 -8.70 8.04
C GLU A 169 8.91 -9.33 6.77
N GLU A 170 8.15 -9.33 5.69
CA GLU A 170 8.56 -9.87 4.38
C GLU A 170 7.96 -9.03 3.26
N ILE A 171 8.74 -8.78 2.21
CA ILE A 171 8.27 -8.09 1.00
C ILE A 171 8.82 -8.78 -0.25
N ASP A 172 7.92 -9.05 -1.19
CA ASP A 172 8.22 -9.58 -2.51
C ASP A 172 7.85 -8.50 -3.54
N LEU A 173 8.87 -7.96 -4.21
CA LEU A 173 8.71 -6.95 -5.25
C LEU A 173 8.63 -7.66 -6.61
N PRO A 174 7.48 -7.62 -7.29
CA PRO A 174 7.33 -8.25 -8.60
C PRO A 174 8.23 -7.61 -9.65
N GLU A 175 8.46 -8.33 -10.74
CA GLU A 175 9.32 -7.89 -11.84
C GLU A 175 8.87 -6.55 -12.47
N SER A 176 7.58 -6.26 -12.37
CA SER A 176 6.99 -5.00 -12.85
C SER A 176 7.49 -3.76 -12.11
N VAL A 177 7.92 -3.90 -10.85
CA VAL A 177 8.47 -2.79 -10.07
C VAL A 177 9.84 -2.43 -10.59
N THR A 178 9.92 -1.36 -11.37
CA THR A 178 11.16 -0.86 -11.97
C THR A 178 11.64 0.44 -11.35
N SER A 179 10.82 1.13 -10.55
CA SER A 179 11.16 2.41 -9.94
C SER A 179 10.78 2.42 -8.46
N ILE A 180 11.73 2.81 -7.61
CA ILE A 180 11.48 3.06 -6.19
C ILE A 180 12.06 4.41 -5.77
N GLY A 181 11.32 5.13 -4.94
CA GLY A 181 11.75 6.39 -4.33
C GLY A 181 12.72 6.19 -3.18
N SER A 182 13.14 7.27 -2.56
CA SER A 182 14.06 7.23 -1.42
C SER A 182 13.38 6.69 -0.16
N SER A 183 14.16 6.00 0.69
CA SER A 183 13.76 5.57 2.04
C SER A 183 12.53 4.65 2.10
N VAL A 184 12.20 3.93 1.01
CA VAL A 184 10.95 3.13 0.95
C VAL A 184 10.81 2.16 2.11
N PHE A 185 11.90 1.51 2.51
CA PHE A 185 11.97 0.52 3.60
C PHE A 185 12.90 0.95 4.74
N ASN A 186 13.31 2.22 4.78
CA ASN A 186 14.27 2.68 5.77
C ASN A 186 13.78 2.44 7.21
N GLY A 187 14.65 1.88 8.05
CA GLY A 187 14.37 1.67 9.47
C GLY A 187 13.38 0.56 9.78
N LEU A 188 13.02 -0.30 8.82
CA LEU A 188 12.17 -1.47 9.08
C LEU A 188 12.95 -2.53 9.87
N ILE A 189 12.93 -2.42 11.18
CA ILE A 189 13.61 -3.38 12.08
C ILE A 189 12.93 -4.76 12.10
N THR A 190 11.67 -4.85 11.65
CA THR A 190 10.89 -6.08 11.58
C THR A 190 11.12 -6.85 10.28
N LEU A 191 11.64 -6.20 9.24
CA LEU A 191 11.84 -6.81 7.93
C LEU A 191 12.94 -7.87 7.99
N LYS A 192 12.60 -9.12 7.67
CA LYS A 192 13.51 -10.28 7.66
C LYS A 192 13.95 -10.65 6.26
N THR A 193 13.02 -10.58 5.31
CA THR A 193 13.29 -11.00 3.93
C THR A 193 12.76 -9.98 2.94
N ILE A 194 13.59 -9.69 1.95
CA ILE A 194 13.16 -8.97 0.75
C ILE A 194 13.53 -9.78 -0.49
N ILE A 195 12.57 -9.93 -1.40
CA ILE A 195 12.75 -10.56 -2.71
C ILE A 195 12.55 -9.49 -3.77
N ILE A 196 13.53 -9.32 -4.65
CA ILE A 196 13.47 -8.38 -5.79
C ILE A 196 13.53 -9.20 -7.06
N ARG A 197 12.40 -9.27 -7.77
CA ARG A 197 12.28 -10.10 -8.98
C ARG A 197 12.79 -9.41 -10.23
N GLY A 198 12.71 -8.09 -10.28
CA GLY A 198 13.07 -7.28 -11.45
C GLY A 198 14.32 -6.43 -11.26
N ASN A 199 14.56 -5.58 -12.24
CA ASN A 199 15.62 -4.59 -12.22
C ASN A 199 15.05 -3.24 -11.77
N ILE A 200 15.48 -2.77 -10.61
CA ILE A 200 14.98 -1.53 -10.03
C ILE A 200 15.92 -0.39 -10.40
N ILE A 201 15.35 0.71 -10.89
CA ILE A 201 16.03 1.98 -11.12
C ILE A 201 15.46 3.04 -10.17
N LYS A 202 16.17 4.13 -10.02
CA LYS A 202 15.71 5.27 -9.22
C LYS A 202 14.50 5.96 -9.86
N GLU A 203 13.68 6.62 -9.04
CA GLU A 203 12.50 7.36 -9.50
C GLU A 203 12.82 8.43 -10.56
N ASP A 204 14.02 9.02 -10.53
CA ASP A 204 14.51 9.99 -11.51
C ASP A 204 15.10 9.37 -12.79
N GLY A 205 14.99 8.03 -12.93
CA GLY A 205 15.51 7.31 -14.10
C GLY A 205 17.02 7.07 -14.07
N THR A 206 17.73 7.48 -13.03
CA THR A 206 19.17 7.25 -12.89
C THR A 206 19.44 5.92 -12.18
N SER A 207 20.42 5.18 -12.67
CA SER A 207 20.96 3.98 -11.99
C SER A 207 22.26 4.29 -11.24
N ASP A 208 22.47 5.54 -10.82
CA ASP A 208 23.74 6.05 -10.29
C ASP A 208 24.08 5.58 -8.87
N GLY A 209 23.39 4.57 -8.36
CA GLY A 209 23.63 4.01 -7.04
C GLY A 209 23.12 4.87 -5.88
N SER A 210 22.44 5.96 -6.15
CA SER A 210 21.90 6.84 -5.12
C SER A 210 20.44 6.53 -4.75
N MET A 211 20.05 5.24 -4.71
CA MET A 211 18.83 4.82 -4.03
C MET A 211 19.01 5.07 -2.52
N PHE A 212 19.03 6.36 -2.16
CA PHE A 212 19.37 6.81 -0.84
C PHE A 212 18.49 6.11 0.20
N LYS A 213 19.17 5.32 1.06
CA LYS A 213 18.59 4.82 2.30
C LYS A 213 17.39 3.91 2.15
N CYS A 214 17.16 3.26 0.99
CA CYS A 214 15.98 2.42 0.81
C CYS A 214 15.85 1.33 1.86
N TRP A 215 16.96 0.68 2.22
CA TRP A 215 17.03 -0.40 3.22
C TRP A 215 18.01 -0.09 4.35
N GLU A 216 18.40 1.18 4.52
CA GLU A 216 19.26 1.59 5.62
C GLU A 216 18.56 1.32 6.95
N ASN A 217 19.32 0.82 7.93
CA ASN A 217 18.82 0.52 9.28
C ASN A 217 17.72 -0.56 9.38
N CYS A 218 17.55 -1.40 8.34
CA CYS A 218 16.75 -2.61 8.44
C CYS A 218 17.52 -3.67 9.26
N THR A 219 17.69 -3.44 10.56
CA THR A 219 18.58 -4.26 11.41
C THR A 219 18.10 -5.70 11.59
N GLY A 220 16.83 -5.98 11.36
CA GLY A 220 16.25 -7.32 11.37
C GLY A 220 16.43 -8.10 10.07
N LEU A 221 16.99 -7.47 9.00
CA LEU A 221 17.08 -8.10 7.69
C LEU A 221 18.09 -9.24 7.69
N GLU A 222 17.60 -10.44 7.36
CA GLU A 222 18.38 -11.68 7.30
C GLU A 222 18.73 -12.05 5.85
N SER A 223 17.77 -11.85 4.92
CA SER A 223 17.88 -12.27 3.53
C SER A 223 17.51 -11.14 2.57
N PHE A 224 18.43 -10.82 1.65
CA PHE A 224 18.23 -9.91 0.54
C PHE A 224 18.38 -10.70 -0.76
N VAL A 225 17.26 -11.03 -1.40
CA VAL A 225 17.22 -11.95 -2.55
C VAL A 225 17.01 -11.15 -3.83
N MET A 226 17.89 -11.32 -4.80
CA MET A 226 17.80 -10.70 -6.11
C MET A 226 17.70 -11.76 -7.20
N LEU A 227 16.64 -11.71 -8.01
CA LEU A 227 16.43 -12.68 -9.09
C LEU A 227 16.94 -12.16 -10.45
N SER A 228 17.35 -10.90 -10.54
CA SER A 228 17.96 -10.35 -11.75
C SER A 228 19.38 -10.90 -11.95
N GLU A 229 19.73 -11.30 -13.17
CA GLU A 229 21.09 -11.69 -13.55
C GLU A 229 22.07 -10.50 -13.57
N LYS A 230 21.55 -9.28 -13.66
CA LYS A 230 22.34 -8.05 -13.69
C LYS A 230 22.25 -7.32 -12.36
N PRO A 231 23.40 -6.92 -11.79
CA PRO A 231 23.40 -6.07 -10.61
C PRO A 231 22.70 -4.75 -10.89
N MET A 232 21.78 -4.35 -10.01
CA MET A 232 21.28 -2.99 -10.05
C MET A 232 22.34 -1.99 -9.52
N GLY A 233 22.22 -0.73 -9.91
CA GLY A 233 23.07 0.33 -9.41
C GLY A 233 22.93 0.43 -7.87
N PHE A 234 24.02 0.14 -7.16
CA PHE A 234 24.03 0.05 -5.70
C PHE A 234 24.67 1.29 -5.09
N GLY A 235 23.94 2.01 -4.24
CA GLY A 235 24.50 3.08 -3.42
C GLY A 235 25.15 2.53 -2.16
N PHE A 236 26.30 3.09 -1.77
CA PHE A 236 27.05 2.70 -0.57
C PHE A 236 26.19 2.58 0.69
N TRP A 237 25.11 3.39 0.78
CA TRP A 237 24.23 3.45 1.96
C TRP A 237 23.02 2.53 1.90
N MET A 238 22.81 1.78 0.83
CA MET A 238 21.56 1.00 0.64
C MET A 238 21.31 -0.03 1.74
N LEU A 239 22.35 -0.77 2.14
CA LEU A 239 22.28 -1.81 3.19
C LEU A 239 23.07 -1.41 4.44
N ASN A 240 23.31 -0.11 4.65
CA ASN A 240 23.99 0.37 5.83
C ASN A 240 23.19 0.00 7.10
N GLY A 241 23.90 -0.45 8.13
CA GLY A 241 23.26 -0.92 9.36
C GLY A 241 22.63 -2.33 9.27
N THR A 242 22.81 -3.05 8.14
CA THR A 242 22.34 -4.44 7.99
C THR A 242 23.51 -5.41 7.94
N THR A 243 23.25 -6.69 8.32
CA THR A 243 24.21 -7.80 8.21
C THR A 243 23.66 -8.96 7.37
N CYS A 244 22.57 -8.72 6.61
CA CYS A 244 21.88 -9.75 5.84
C CYS A 244 22.78 -10.49 4.85
N LYS A 245 22.43 -11.72 4.53
CA LYS A 245 22.96 -12.44 3.37
C LYS A 245 22.30 -11.92 2.10
N ILE A 246 23.06 -11.91 1.01
CA ILE A 246 22.59 -11.43 -0.29
C ILE A 246 22.62 -12.62 -1.25
N TYR A 247 21.47 -13.03 -1.72
CA TYR A 247 21.34 -14.16 -2.63
C TYR A 247 21.08 -13.65 -4.06
N VAL A 248 21.88 -14.14 -5.01
CA VAL A 248 21.84 -13.76 -6.43
C VAL A 248 21.85 -15.01 -7.30
N PRO A 249 21.38 -14.97 -8.55
CA PRO A 249 21.43 -16.13 -9.45
C PRO A 249 22.83 -16.76 -9.47
N ASP A 250 22.91 -18.07 -9.43
CA ASP A 250 24.18 -18.81 -9.29
C ASP A 250 25.23 -18.40 -10.33
N ASN A 251 24.81 -18.22 -11.58
CA ASN A 251 25.68 -17.80 -12.68
C ASN A 251 26.10 -16.31 -12.60
N SER A 252 25.51 -15.54 -11.69
CA SER A 252 25.73 -14.10 -11.57
C SER A 252 26.56 -13.70 -10.34
N VAL A 253 26.94 -14.65 -9.49
CA VAL A 253 27.68 -14.38 -8.24
C VAL A 253 28.94 -13.53 -8.50
N ASP A 254 29.75 -13.92 -9.47
CA ASP A 254 30.99 -13.18 -9.79
C ASP A 254 30.70 -11.83 -10.44
N ILE A 255 29.62 -11.73 -11.24
CA ILE A 255 29.17 -10.48 -11.85
C ILE A 255 28.80 -9.48 -10.74
N TYR A 256 28.02 -9.92 -9.75
CA TYR A 256 27.64 -9.08 -8.61
C TYR A 256 28.85 -8.67 -7.74
N LYS A 257 29.77 -9.61 -7.46
CA LYS A 257 30.98 -9.32 -6.69
C LYS A 257 31.90 -8.31 -7.36
N ALA A 258 31.96 -8.32 -8.70
CA ALA A 258 32.76 -7.39 -9.50
C ALA A 258 32.09 -6.04 -9.77
N ALA A 259 30.77 -5.92 -9.53
CA ALA A 259 30.02 -4.74 -9.87
C ALA A 259 30.36 -3.54 -8.96
N SER A 260 30.39 -2.36 -9.57
CA SER A 260 30.56 -1.10 -8.85
C SER A 260 29.51 -0.94 -7.74
N GLY A 261 29.94 -0.53 -6.55
CA GLY A 261 29.05 -0.36 -5.39
C GLY A 261 28.76 -1.64 -4.59
N TRP A 262 29.18 -2.82 -5.09
CA TRP A 262 28.99 -4.12 -4.42
C TRP A 262 30.25 -4.62 -3.72
N SER A 263 31.43 -4.02 -3.99
CA SER A 263 32.72 -4.44 -3.50
C SER A 263 32.84 -4.56 -1.98
N GLY A 264 32.12 -3.73 -1.22
CA GLY A 264 32.04 -3.81 0.24
C GLY A 264 31.17 -4.95 0.78
N LEU A 265 30.45 -5.67 -0.08
CA LEU A 265 29.47 -6.68 0.26
C LEU A 265 29.84 -8.08 -0.21
N VAL A 266 31.02 -8.26 -0.84
CA VAL A 266 31.45 -9.52 -1.50
C VAL A 266 31.33 -10.76 -0.61
N ASN A 267 31.61 -10.62 0.69
CA ASN A 267 31.55 -11.72 1.66
C ASN A 267 30.10 -12.11 2.05
N ARG A 268 29.12 -11.29 1.66
CA ARG A 268 27.70 -11.50 1.93
C ARG A 268 26.96 -12.07 0.71
N ILE A 269 27.56 -12.01 -0.48
CA ILE A 269 26.95 -12.45 -1.75
C ILE A 269 27.10 -13.96 -1.90
N LEU A 270 25.98 -14.64 -1.99
CA LEU A 270 25.83 -16.09 -2.04
C LEU A 270 25.02 -16.50 -3.29
N PRO A 271 25.22 -17.74 -3.81
CA PRO A 271 24.39 -18.27 -4.86
C PRO A 271 22.96 -18.50 -4.38
N LEU A 272 21.98 -18.30 -5.26
CA LEU A 272 20.57 -18.47 -4.98
C LEU A 272 20.23 -19.90 -4.55
N SER A 273 20.93 -20.91 -5.13
CA SER A 273 20.80 -22.31 -4.74
C SER A 273 21.07 -22.59 -3.26
N SER A 274 21.74 -21.68 -2.53
CA SER A 274 21.95 -21.76 -1.08
C SER A 274 20.87 -21.07 -0.24
N TYR A 275 19.88 -20.42 -0.88
CA TYR A 275 18.73 -19.84 -0.20
C TYR A 275 17.74 -20.92 0.23
N SER A 276 17.34 -20.91 1.49
CA SER A 276 16.45 -21.93 2.06
C SER A 276 15.00 -21.44 2.26
N GLY A 277 14.71 -20.19 1.91
CA GLY A 277 13.35 -19.64 1.97
C GLY A 277 12.53 -19.95 0.71
N GLU A 278 11.26 -19.50 0.71
CA GLU A 278 10.37 -19.61 -0.44
C GLU A 278 10.64 -18.46 -1.43
N LEU A 279 10.44 -18.73 -2.75
CA LEU A 279 10.60 -17.77 -3.84
C LEU A 279 9.29 -17.50 -4.57
#